data_190cf6437e322da723d1c211276717ec
#
_entry.id   190cf6437e322da723d1c211276717ec
#
_cell.length_a   1.000
_cell.length_b   1.000
_cell.length_c   1.000
_cell.angle_alpha   90.00
_cell.angle_beta   90.00
_cell.angle_gamma   90.00
#
_symmetry.space_group_name_H-M   'P 1'
#
loop_
_entity.id
_entity.type
_entity.pdbx_description
1 polymer ?
#
loop_
_entity_poly.entity_id
_entity_poly.type
_entity_poly.pdbx_seq_one_letter_code
_entity_poly.pdbx_strand_id
1 'polypeptide(L)'
;MDIVQDIKALSKPCSPVSVSKGMEIGDYLVEELKKNENKWIGIAANQLGIDARVFAIALQGNFKGTYKYLVNPTIIDTSSNTFMFREGCLSFPNKQVVTKRYESITVKADNLSDGGSLVFYADPDKYELQLEAACVQHEIDHLDGLTMYDRAATSTVIKGPSIGRNQKIEITNGSDSKIIKYKKAESLLSDGWSISKIL
;
A
#
# COMPACT_ATOMS: atom_id res chain seq x y z
N MET A 1 12.03 -6.91 -10.79
CA MET A 1 12.15 -7.88 -9.67
C MET A 1 10.75 -8.36 -9.33
N ASP A 2 10.56 -9.62 -8.97
CA ASP A 2 9.23 -10.14 -8.68
C ASP A 2 8.85 -9.83 -7.22
N ILE A 3 7.58 -9.49 -7.01
CA ILE A 3 7.03 -9.26 -5.67
C ILE A 3 6.92 -10.59 -4.92
N VAL A 4 7.43 -10.65 -3.70
CA VAL A 4 7.31 -11.81 -2.81
C VAL A 4 5.84 -12.03 -2.46
N GLN A 5 5.32 -13.24 -2.70
CA GLN A 5 3.95 -13.65 -2.39
C GLN A 5 3.89 -14.74 -1.32
N ASP A 6 5.04 -15.23 -0.87
CA ASP A 6 5.10 -16.22 0.21
C ASP A 6 4.81 -15.57 1.57
N ILE A 7 3.65 -15.91 2.13
CA ILE A 7 3.23 -15.38 3.43
C ILE A 7 4.22 -15.72 4.55
N LYS A 8 4.89 -16.87 4.51
CA LYS A 8 5.87 -17.24 5.54
C LYS A 8 7.12 -16.37 5.49
N ALA A 9 7.54 -15.95 4.28
CA ALA A 9 8.63 -15.00 4.11
C ALA A 9 8.24 -13.62 4.63
N LEU A 10 7.03 -13.16 4.31
CA LEU A 10 6.48 -11.86 4.73
C LEU A 10 6.14 -11.80 6.23
N SER A 11 5.94 -12.93 6.90
CA SER A 11 5.66 -13.00 8.33
C SER A 11 6.91 -12.96 9.22
N LYS A 12 8.07 -12.63 8.66
CA LYS A 12 9.31 -12.43 9.42
C LYS A 12 9.57 -10.95 9.62
N PRO A 13 9.78 -10.49 10.86
CA PRO A 13 10.21 -9.10 11.10
C PRO A 13 11.50 -8.80 10.36
N CYS A 14 11.59 -7.60 9.78
CA CYS A 14 12.78 -7.14 9.08
C CYS A 14 13.87 -6.68 10.05
N SER A 15 15.12 -6.96 9.69
CA SER A 15 16.29 -6.53 10.42
C SER A 15 16.53 -5.02 10.26
N PRO A 16 16.89 -4.29 11.34
CA PRO A 16 17.33 -2.91 11.23
C PRO A 16 18.66 -2.86 10.45
N VAL A 17 18.86 -1.75 9.75
CA VAL A 17 20.08 -1.52 8.92
C VAL A 17 20.75 -0.19 9.29
N SER A 18 22.02 -0.01 8.92
CA SER A 18 22.66 1.31 9.03
C SER A 18 21.92 2.34 8.17
N VAL A 19 21.96 3.62 8.60
CA VAL A 19 21.30 4.71 7.85
C VAL A 19 21.77 4.75 6.39
N SER A 20 23.09 4.66 6.14
CA SER A 20 23.63 4.67 4.79
C SER A 20 23.05 3.53 3.93
N LYS A 21 23.04 2.31 4.46
CA LYS A 21 22.47 1.15 3.74
C LYS A 21 20.96 1.28 3.54
N GLY A 22 20.27 1.81 4.54
CA GLY A 22 18.84 2.08 4.48
C GLY A 22 18.49 3.13 3.41
N MET A 23 19.32 4.16 3.25
CA MET A 23 19.14 5.18 2.20
C MET A 23 19.30 4.58 0.80
N GLU A 24 20.34 3.76 0.57
CA GLU A 24 20.51 3.05 -0.72
C GLU A 24 19.29 2.18 -1.07
N ILE A 25 18.75 1.45 -0.08
CA ILE A 25 17.56 0.62 -0.25
C ILE A 25 16.34 1.53 -0.49
N GLY A 26 16.21 2.61 0.26
CA GLY A 26 15.12 3.57 0.13
C GLY A 26 15.05 4.20 -1.27
N ASP A 27 16.18 4.63 -1.81
CA ASP A 27 16.29 5.15 -3.16
C ASP A 27 15.86 4.10 -4.20
N TYR A 28 16.30 2.85 -4.02
CA TYR A 28 15.87 1.75 -4.88
C TYR A 28 14.36 1.50 -4.82
N LEU A 29 13.75 1.50 -3.62
CA LEU A 29 12.30 1.35 -3.46
C LEU A 29 11.53 2.50 -4.13
N VAL A 30 12.02 3.74 -4.03
CA VAL A 30 11.43 4.89 -4.70
C VAL A 30 11.47 4.74 -6.21
N GLU A 31 12.58 4.24 -6.78
CA GLU A 31 12.65 3.97 -8.22
C GLU A 31 11.65 2.89 -8.67
N GLU A 32 11.43 1.86 -7.85
CA GLU A 32 10.39 0.85 -8.14
C GLU A 32 8.97 1.46 -8.08
N LEU A 33 8.68 2.35 -7.13
CA LEU A 33 7.42 3.09 -7.08
C LEU A 33 7.22 3.96 -8.33
N LYS A 34 8.24 4.70 -8.75
CA LYS A 34 8.18 5.55 -9.96
C LYS A 34 7.93 4.75 -11.24
N LYS A 35 8.56 3.57 -11.39
CA LYS A 35 8.31 2.67 -12.53
C LYS A 35 6.87 2.15 -12.56
N ASN A 36 6.21 2.10 -11.42
CA ASN A 36 4.85 1.62 -11.25
C ASN A 36 3.89 2.74 -10.81
N GLU A 37 4.18 3.97 -11.19
CA GLU A 37 3.33 5.13 -10.89
C GLU A 37 1.87 4.85 -11.24
N ASN A 38 0.95 5.32 -10.42
CA ASN A 38 -0.50 5.08 -10.50
C ASN A 38 -0.96 3.63 -10.18
N LYS A 39 -0.05 2.70 -9.88
CA LYS A 39 -0.40 1.33 -9.47
C LYS A 39 0.01 1.03 -8.03
N TRP A 40 1.17 1.56 -7.62
CA TRP A 40 1.76 1.31 -6.32
C TRP A 40 1.84 2.60 -5.52
N ILE A 41 1.42 2.54 -4.26
CA ILE A 41 1.45 3.70 -3.36
C ILE A 41 2.55 3.53 -2.32
N GLY A 42 2.75 2.32 -1.82
CA GLY A 42 3.80 1.98 -0.88
C GLY A 42 4.46 0.66 -1.24
N ILE A 43 5.64 0.44 -0.71
CA ILE A 43 6.39 -0.80 -0.83
C ILE A 43 7.40 -0.94 0.31
N ALA A 44 7.39 -2.09 0.98
CA ALA A 44 8.38 -2.46 1.99
C ALA A 44 9.48 -3.33 1.37
N ALA A 45 10.69 -3.26 1.92
CA ALA A 45 11.87 -3.95 1.40
C ALA A 45 11.68 -5.48 1.34
N ASN A 46 11.00 -6.08 2.34
CA ASN A 46 10.75 -7.52 2.35
C ASN A 46 9.81 -8.00 1.24
N GLN A 47 8.98 -7.12 0.67
CA GLN A 47 8.17 -7.45 -0.51
C GLN A 47 9.03 -7.64 -1.77
N LEU A 48 10.26 -7.15 -1.78
CA LEU A 48 11.28 -7.41 -2.80
C LEU A 48 12.33 -8.44 -2.36
N GLY A 49 12.09 -9.16 -1.25
CA GLY A 49 13.00 -10.17 -0.73
C GLY A 49 14.25 -9.61 -0.03
N ILE A 50 14.24 -8.32 0.32
CA ILE A 50 15.33 -7.65 1.01
C ILE A 50 15.03 -7.62 2.52
N ASP A 51 15.86 -8.28 3.33
CA ASP A 51 15.76 -8.21 4.79
C ASP A 51 16.36 -6.89 5.28
N ALA A 52 15.52 -5.85 5.29
CA ALA A 52 15.87 -4.53 5.77
C ALA A 52 14.62 -3.80 6.27
N ARG A 53 14.74 -3.12 7.41
CA ARG A 53 13.65 -2.32 7.96
C ARG A 53 13.53 -0.97 7.24
N VAL A 54 13.09 -0.99 5.99
CA VAL A 54 12.94 0.18 5.11
C VAL A 54 11.68 0.04 4.29
N PHE A 55 10.91 1.13 4.17
CA PHE A 55 9.81 1.21 3.20
C PHE A 55 9.84 2.54 2.44
N ALA A 56 9.17 2.58 1.30
CA ALA A 56 8.93 3.80 0.54
C ALA A 56 7.44 4.00 0.27
N ILE A 57 7.05 5.27 0.12
CA ILE A 57 5.66 5.68 -0.15
C ILE A 57 5.64 6.84 -1.16
N ALA A 58 4.66 6.81 -2.07
CA ALA A 58 4.23 7.95 -2.86
C ALA A 58 3.17 8.71 -2.07
N LEU A 59 3.48 9.93 -1.62
CA LEU A 59 2.57 10.75 -0.82
C LEU A 59 1.31 11.11 -1.62
N GLN A 60 0.15 10.98 -1.01
CA GLN A 60 -1.14 11.20 -1.64
C GLN A 60 -1.86 12.46 -1.18
N GLY A 61 -1.56 12.91 0.03
CA GLY A 61 -2.18 14.08 0.65
C GLY A 61 -1.59 15.40 0.17
N ASN A 62 -1.20 16.25 1.11
CA ASN A 62 -0.73 17.62 0.83
C ASN A 62 0.55 17.69 -0.01
N PHE A 63 1.30 16.60 -0.10
CA PHE A 63 2.57 16.48 -0.84
C PHE A 63 2.46 15.50 -2.01
N LYS A 64 1.29 15.37 -2.60
CA LYS A 64 1.05 14.51 -3.76
C LYS A 64 2.08 14.73 -4.86
N GLY A 65 2.59 13.62 -5.42
CA GLY A 65 3.63 13.63 -6.44
C GLY A 65 5.06 13.60 -5.89
N THR A 66 5.22 13.58 -4.56
CA THR A 66 6.52 13.36 -3.93
C THR A 66 6.63 11.94 -3.39
N TYR A 67 7.85 11.44 -3.31
CA TYR A 67 8.16 10.12 -2.75
C TYR A 67 8.97 10.31 -1.47
N LYS A 68 8.74 9.43 -0.52
CA LYS A 68 9.47 9.42 0.73
C LYS A 68 9.82 7.99 1.12
N TYR A 69 10.98 7.77 1.71
CA TYR A 69 11.31 6.50 2.35
C TYR A 69 11.71 6.73 3.81
N LEU A 70 11.50 5.72 4.63
CA LEU A 70 11.84 5.73 6.04
C LEU A 70 12.71 4.52 6.38
N VAL A 71 13.84 4.80 7.07
CA VAL A 71 14.82 3.81 7.52
C VAL A 71 14.61 3.53 9.00
N ASN A 72 14.50 2.25 9.35
CA ASN A 72 14.22 1.78 10.70
C ASN A 72 13.02 2.50 11.36
N PRO A 73 11.87 2.61 10.65
CA PRO A 73 10.74 3.36 11.17
C PRO A 73 10.16 2.69 12.43
N THR A 74 9.69 3.54 13.35
CA THR A 74 8.97 3.10 14.55
C THR A 74 7.80 4.04 14.80
N ILE A 75 6.62 3.51 15.05
CA ILE A 75 5.47 4.28 15.52
C ILE A 75 5.72 4.59 16.99
N ILE A 76 5.82 5.89 17.33
CA ILE A 76 6.09 6.37 18.69
C ILE A 76 4.86 6.93 19.40
N ASP A 77 3.80 7.22 18.64
CA ASP A 77 2.52 7.69 19.17
C ASP A 77 1.37 7.33 18.23
N THR A 78 0.17 7.10 18.78
CA THR A 78 -1.05 6.78 18.03
C THR A 78 -2.24 7.51 18.62
N SER A 79 -3.20 7.90 17.78
CA SER A 79 -4.50 8.35 18.25
C SER A 79 -5.26 7.24 18.98
N SER A 80 -6.16 7.63 19.89
CA SER A 80 -7.16 6.71 20.46
C SER A 80 -8.21 6.29 19.44
N ASN A 81 -8.50 7.16 18.48
CA ASN A 81 -9.48 6.94 17.42
C ASN A 81 -8.90 6.06 16.31
N THR A 82 -9.79 5.35 15.64
CA THR A 82 -9.46 4.46 14.53
C THR A 82 -10.48 4.59 13.43
N PHE A 83 -10.10 4.27 12.21
CA PHE A 83 -10.99 4.21 11.06
C PHE A 83 -10.88 2.85 10.35
N MET A 84 -11.91 2.55 9.59
CA MET A 84 -11.97 1.34 8.77
C MET A 84 -11.51 1.69 7.37
N PHE A 85 -10.53 0.94 6.86
CA PHE A 85 -10.01 1.16 5.52
C PHE A 85 -9.95 -0.13 4.72
N ARG A 86 -10.24 -0.05 3.42
CA ARG A 86 -10.14 -1.21 2.52
C ARG A 86 -8.76 -1.20 1.89
N GLU A 87 -7.95 -2.18 2.26
CA GLU A 87 -6.58 -2.34 1.79
C GLU A 87 -6.44 -3.43 0.75
N GLY A 88 -5.57 -3.19 -0.21
CA GLY A 88 -4.94 -4.19 -1.05
C GLY A 88 -3.45 -4.26 -0.74
N CYS A 89 -2.79 -5.30 -1.19
CA CYS A 89 -1.36 -5.50 -1.00
C CYS A 89 -0.74 -6.04 -2.29
N LEU A 90 0.43 -5.54 -2.66
CA LEU A 90 1.17 -6.00 -3.84
C LEU A 90 1.52 -7.49 -3.75
N SER A 91 1.81 -7.97 -2.54
CA SER A 91 2.11 -9.37 -2.27
C SER A 91 0.89 -10.29 -2.35
N PHE A 92 -0.33 -9.75 -2.33
CA PHE A 92 -1.58 -10.50 -2.40
C PHE A 92 -2.49 -9.94 -3.50
N PRO A 93 -2.12 -10.11 -4.78
CA PRO A 93 -2.87 -9.54 -5.91
C PRO A 93 -4.31 -10.04 -5.91
N ASN A 94 -5.25 -9.15 -6.26
CA ASN A 94 -6.69 -9.42 -6.32
C ASN A 94 -7.34 -9.79 -4.96
N LYS A 95 -6.68 -9.47 -3.85
CA LYS A 95 -7.22 -9.60 -2.50
C LYS A 95 -7.37 -8.23 -1.88
N GLN A 96 -8.45 -8.04 -1.15
CA GLN A 96 -8.68 -6.85 -0.35
C GLN A 96 -9.21 -7.27 1.02
N VAL A 97 -8.85 -6.50 2.04
CA VAL A 97 -9.26 -6.71 3.42
C VAL A 97 -9.71 -5.37 4.00
N VAL A 98 -10.79 -5.37 4.77
CA VAL A 98 -11.13 -4.20 5.59
C VAL A 98 -10.33 -4.30 6.87
N THR A 99 -9.47 -3.32 7.09
CA THR A 99 -8.60 -3.24 8.26
C THR A 99 -9.06 -2.15 9.19
N LYS A 100 -8.63 -2.21 10.44
CA LYS A 100 -8.81 -1.16 11.43
C LYS A 100 -7.46 -0.45 11.61
N ARG A 101 -7.42 0.86 11.32
CA ARG A 101 -6.22 1.69 11.37
C ARG A 101 -6.39 2.86 12.34
N TYR A 102 -5.30 3.30 12.96
CA TYR A 102 -5.30 4.54 13.75
C TYR A 102 -5.54 5.75 12.85
N GLU A 103 -6.37 6.69 13.31
CA GLU A 103 -6.60 7.94 12.58
C GLU A 103 -5.35 8.80 12.48
N SER A 104 -4.47 8.77 13.48
CA SER A 104 -3.20 9.46 13.44
C SER A 104 -2.10 8.59 14.05
N ILE A 105 -0.93 8.63 13.43
CA ILE A 105 0.29 8.01 13.95
C ILE A 105 1.45 9.01 13.85
N THR A 106 2.35 8.95 14.81
CA THR A 106 3.65 9.64 14.75
C THR A 106 4.74 8.61 14.53
N VAL A 107 5.49 8.75 13.44
CA VAL A 107 6.56 7.83 13.04
C VAL A 107 7.90 8.51 13.16
N LYS A 108 8.82 7.90 13.93
CA LYS A 108 10.23 8.24 13.99
C LYS A 108 11.01 7.35 13.02
N ALA A 109 12.05 7.87 12.37
CA ALA A 109 12.94 7.10 11.52
C ALA A 109 14.36 7.65 11.55
N ASP A 110 15.34 6.77 11.33
CA ASP A 110 16.77 7.10 11.51
C ASP A 110 17.30 8.05 10.43
N ASN A 111 16.65 8.12 9.28
CA ASN A 111 17.01 9.04 8.18
C ASN A 111 16.31 10.40 8.25
N LEU A 112 15.56 10.68 9.30
CA LEU A 112 15.01 12.01 9.57
C LEU A 112 16.02 12.84 10.40
N SER A 113 16.21 14.10 10.00
CA SER A 113 17.16 14.99 10.69
C SER A 113 16.79 15.19 12.16
N ASP A 114 17.82 15.28 13.02
CA ASP A 114 17.74 15.64 14.44
C ASP A 114 16.77 14.77 15.27
N GLY A 115 16.65 13.47 14.93
CA GLY A 115 15.71 12.58 15.61
C GLY A 115 14.25 12.91 15.34
N GLY A 116 13.99 13.58 14.22
CA GLY A 116 12.68 14.04 13.80
C GLY A 116 11.65 12.93 13.63
N SER A 117 10.41 13.33 13.64
CA SER A 117 9.26 12.45 13.38
C SER A 117 8.32 13.05 12.35
N LEU A 118 7.52 12.20 11.75
CA LEU A 118 6.47 12.56 10.81
C LEU A 118 5.12 12.15 11.37
N VAL A 119 4.12 13.00 11.20
CA VAL A 119 2.74 12.69 11.54
C VAL A 119 1.99 12.37 10.27
N PHE A 120 1.33 11.21 10.26
CA PHE A 120 0.39 10.81 9.22
C PHE A 120 -0.99 10.72 9.85
N TYR A 121 -1.98 11.33 9.19
CA TYR A 121 -3.33 11.38 9.75
C TYR A 121 -4.39 11.17 8.66
N ALA A 122 -5.49 10.51 9.03
CA ALA A 122 -6.65 10.30 8.21
C ALA A 122 -7.65 11.44 8.45
N ASP A 123 -7.99 12.16 7.40
CA ASP A 123 -9.07 13.14 7.42
C ASP A 123 -10.32 12.45 6.85
N PRO A 124 -11.46 12.40 7.57
CA PRO A 124 -12.66 11.70 7.11
C PRO A 124 -13.20 12.24 5.79
N ASP A 125 -12.94 13.51 5.47
CA ASP A 125 -13.41 14.17 4.26
C ASP A 125 -12.40 14.11 3.10
N LYS A 126 -11.20 13.53 3.32
CA LYS A 126 -10.12 13.46 2.33
C LYS A 126 -9.59 12.04 2.17
N TYR A 127 -10.08 11.36 1.15
CA TYR A 127 -9.68 9.98 0.86
C TYR A 127 -8.16 9.81 0.73
N GLU A 128 -7.48 10.79 0.14
CA GLU A 128 -6.02 10.76 -0.07
C GLU A 128 -5.24 10.72 1.25
N LEU A 129 -5.70 11.42 2.27
CA LEU A 129 -5.08 11.40 3.61
C LEU A 129 -5.40 10.09 4.36
N GLN A 130 -6.61 9.55 4.20
CA GLN A 130 -6.95 8.23 4.73
C GLN A 130 -6.07 7.15 4.09
N LEU A 131 -5.91 7.20 2.77
CA LEU A 131 -5.07 6.28 2.01
C LEU A 131 -3.61 6.36 2.43
N GLU A 132 -3.06 7.57 2.59
CA GLU A 132 -1.68 7.80 3.04
C GLU A 132 -1.45 7.25 4.46
N ALA A 133 -2.34 7.58 5.41
CA ALA A 133 -2.25 7.11 6.78
C ALA A 133 -2.39 5.58 6.90
N ALA A 134 -3.28 4.98 6.12
CA ALA A 134 -3.43 3.52 6.06
C ALA A 134 -2.20 2.85 5.44
N CYS A 135 -1.68 3.41 4.33
CA CYS A 135 -0.53 2.87 3.61
C CYS A 135 0.72 2.85 4.51
N VAL A 136 1.03 3.95 5.22
CA VAL A 136 2.21 3.97 6.11
C VAL A 136 2.10 2.91 7.21
N GLN A 137 0.93 2.70 7.79
CA GLN A 137 0.70 1.64 8.76
C GLN A 137 0.85 0.25 8.15
N HIS A 138 0.39 0.07 6.91
CA HIS A 138 0.53 -1.18 6.15
C HIS A 138 2.01 -1.52 5.88
N GLU A 139 2.81 -0.54 5.45
CA GLU A 139 4.23 -0.77 5.17
C GLU A 139 5.03 -1.05 6.45
N ILE A 140 4.70 -0.39 7.58
CA ILE A 140 5.32 -0.69 8.88
C ILE A 140 4.93 -2.09 9.35
N ASP A 141 3.66 -2.52 9.15
CA ASP A 141 3.24 -3.89 9.45
C ASP A 141 4.11 -4.91 8.69
N HIS A 142 4.38 -4.70 7.40
CA HIS A 142 5.29 -5.56 6.64
C HIS A 142 6.68 -5.66 7.27
N LEU A 143 7.20 -4.55 7.78
CA LEU A 143 8.49 -4.53 8.47
C LEU A 143 8.47 -5.24 9.83
N ASP A 144 7.29 -5.34 10.45
CA ASP A 144 7.06 -6.07 11.70
C ASP A 144 6.69 -7.55 11.46
N GLY A 145 6.69 -8.01 10.20
CA GLY A 145 6.30 -9.36 9.83
C GLY A 145 4.79 -9.59 9.90
N LEU A 146 4.00 -8.52 9.82
CA LEU A 146 2.54 -8.59 9.78
C LEU A 146 2.03 -8.32 8.36
N THR A 147 0.84 -8.80 8.08
CA THR A 147 0.16 -8.60 6.80
C THR A 147 -1.21 -7.94 7.03
N MET A 148 -1.85 -7.51 5.96
CA MET A 148 -3.20 -6.98 6.05
C MET A 148 -4.21 -7.96 6.67
N TYR A 149 -3.93 -9.27 6.63
CA TYR A 149 -4.81 -10.29 7.24
C TYR A 149 -4.75 -10.26 8.76
N ASP A 150 -3.60 -9.89 9.34
CA ASP A 150 -3.42 -9.76 10.79
C ASP A 150 -4.15 -8.53 11.35
N ARG A 151 -4.46 -7.56 10.49
CA ARG A 151 -5.21 -6.34 10.80
C ARG A 151 -6.68 -6.37 10.37
N ALA A 152 -7.14 -7.50 9.85
CA ALA A 152 -8.52 -7.63 9.38
C ALA A 152 -9.52 -7.34 10.51
N ALA A 153 -10.42 -6.39 10.28
CA ALA A 153 -11.46 -6.02 11.25
C ALA A 153 -12.58 -7.05 11.32
N THR A 154 -12.70 -7.87 10.27
CA THR A 154 -13.65 -8.99 10.19
C THR A 154 -12.91 -10.17 9.54
N SER A 155 -13.26 -11.39 9.89
CA SER A 155 -12.71 -12.60 9.26
C SER A 155 -13.06 -12.77 7.77
N THR A 156 -13.77 -11.83 7.21
CA THR A 156 -14.22 -11.87 5.82
C THR A 156 -13.20 -11.15 4.93
N VAL A 157 -12.36 -11.93 4.27
CA VAL A 157 -11.62 -11.45 3.09
C VAL A 157 -12.66 -11.06 2.04
N ILE A 158 -12.79 -9.77 1.78
CA ILE A 158 -13.64 -9.31 0.68
C ILE A 158 -12.94 -9.74 -0.60
N LYS A 159 -13.36 -10.85 -1.17
CA LYS A 159 -13.10 -11.09 -2.58
C LYS A 159 -13.75 -9.92 -3.30
N GLY A 160 -12.99 -9.21 -4.11
CA GLY A 160 -13.58 -8.26 -5.05
C GLY A 160 -14.76 -8.95 -5.75
N PRO A 161 -15.78 -8.24 -6.21
CA PRO A 161 -16.96 -8.86 -6.77
C PRO A 161 -16.50 -9.94 -7.74
N SER A 162 -16.93 -11.19 -7.52
CA SER A 162 -16.59 -12.31 -8.42
C SER A 162 -17.33 -12.08 -9.73
N ILE A 163 -16.69 -11.32 -10.62
CA ILE A 163 -17.25 -11.04 -11.93
C ILE A 163 -17.12 -12.32 -12.73
N GLY A 164 -18.24 -12.92 -13.08
CA GLY A 164 -18.26 -14.10 -13.93
C GLY A 164 -17.61 -13.79 -15.28
N ARG A 165 -16.78 -14.70 -15.81
CA ARG A 165 -16.04 -14.48 -17.08
C ARG A 165 -16.92 -14.00 -18.24
N ASN A 166 -18.20 -14.38 -18.26
CA ASN A 166 -19.17 -13.98 -19.29
C ASN A 166 -20.05 -12.80 -18.86
N GLN A 167 -19.94 -12.31 -17.63
CA GLN A 167 -20.69 -11.17 -17.12
C GLN A 167 -20.31 -9.91 -17.88
N LYS A 168 -21.30 -9.10 -18.24
CA LYS A 168 -21.06 -7.81 -18.89
C LYS A 168 -20.64 -6.80 -17.83
N ILE A 169 -19.66 -6.02 -18.18
CA ILE A 169 -19.16 -4.90 -17.37
C ILE A 169 -19.03 -3.67 -18.26
N GLU A 170 -19.18 -2.52 -17.68
CA GLU A 170 -18.79 -1.26 -18.28
C GLU A 170 -17.40 -0.89 -17.79
N ILE A 171 -16.49 -0.57 -18.73
CA ILE A 171 -15.14 -0.13 -18.44
C ILE A 171 -14.93 1.26 -19.02
N THR A 172 -14.08 2.04 -18.39
CA THR A 172 -13.72 3.41 -18.82
C THR A 172 -12.23 3.67 -18.65
N ASN A 173 -11.68 4.54 -19.50
CA ASN A 173 -10.34 5.12 -19.36
C ASN A 173 -10.37 6.61 -18.99
N GLY A 174 -11.55 7.11 -18.58
CA GLY A 174 -11.79 8.51 -18.26
C GLY A 174 -12.34 9.32 -19.45
N SER A 175 -12.01 8.97 -20.69
CA SER A 175 -12.49 9.63 -21.91
C SER A 175 -13.53 8.81 -22.65
N ASP A 176 -13.37 7.50 -22.65
CA ASP A 176 -14.23 6.53 -23.34
C ASP A 176 -14.82 5.52 -22.37
N SER A 177 -16.00 4.98 -22.71
CA SER A 177 -16.64 3.88 -21.99
C SER A 177 -17.04 2.76 -22.96
N LYS A 178 -16.92 1.50 -22.52
CA LYS A 178 -17.30 0.31 -23.31
C LYS A 178 -17.98 -0.73 -22.43
N ILE A 179 -19.01 -1.37 -22.97
CA ILE A 179 -19.67 -2.53 -22.34
C ILE A 179 -19.12 -3.79 -23.01
N ILE A 180 -18.40 -4.60 -22.25
CA ILE A 180 -17.80 -5.84 -22.74
C ILE A 180 -17.97 -6.99 -21.74
N LYS A 181 -17.75 -8.22 -22.17
CA LYS A 181 -17.66 -9.36 -21.25
C LYS A 181 -16.36 -9.28 -20.44
N TYR A 182 -16.40 -9.59 -19.15
CA TYR A 182 -15.25 -9.49 -18.26
C TYR A 182 -14.01 -10.21 -18.81
N LYS A 183 -14.17 -11.41 -19.40
CA LYS A 183 -13.04 -12.14 -20.03
C LYS A 183 -12.33 -11.40 -21.17
N LYS A 184 -12.93 -10.35 -21.73
CA LYS A 184 -12.34 -9.51 -22.78
C LYS A 184 -11.77 -8.21 -22.21
N ALA A 185 -11.95 -7.95 -20.91
CA ALA A 185 -11.47 -6.75 -20.25
C ALA A 185 -10.03 -6.87 -19.73
N GLU A 186 -9.52 -8.08 -19.53
CA GLU A 186 -8.24 -8.32 -18.85
C GLU A 186 -7.09 -7.52 -19.49
N SER A 187 -6.96 -7.52 -20.81
CA SER A 187 -5.94 -6.73 -21.50
C SER A 187 -6.16 -5.22 -21.36
N LEU A 188 -7.40 -4.76 -21.47
CA LEU A 188 -7.74 -3.35 -21.37
C LEU A 188 -7.55 -2.82 -19.92
N LEU A 189 -7.86 -3.64 -18.92
CA LEU A 189 -7.62 -3.31 -17.52
C LEU A 189 -6.11 -3.19 -17.21
N SER A 190 -5.27 -3.96 -17.93
CA SER A 190 -3.81 -3.80 -17.86
C SER A 190 -3.32 -2.53 -18.57
N ASP A 191 -4.10 -2.01 -19.52
CA ASP A 191 -3.79 -0.81 -20.32
C ASP A 191 -4.42 0.47 -19.75
N GLY A 192 -4.76 0.48 -18.44
CA GLY A 192 -5.24 1.67 -17.74
C GLY A 192 -6.75 1.89 -17.78
N TRP A 193 -7.54 0.94 -18.31
CA TRP A 193 -8.99 0.97 -18.17
C TRP A 193 -9.40 0.51 -16.76
N SER A 194 -10.50 1.01 -16.27
CA SER A 194 -11.10 0.62 -14.99
C SER A 194 -12.55 0.20 -15.15
N ILE A 195 -13.03 -0.67 -14.25
CA ILE A 195 -14.43 -1.09 -14.24
C ILE A 195 -15.24 0.00 -13.58
N SER A 196 -16.15 0.62 -14.35
CA SER A 196 -17.07 1.64 -13.84
C SER A 196 -18.38 1.03 -13.32
N LYS A 197 -18.83 -0.10 -13.88
CA LYS A 197 -20.08 -0.77 -13.50
C LYS A 197 -20.06 -2.26 -13.83
N ILE A 198 -20.68 -3.07 -12.97
CA ILE A 198 -20.99 -4.47 -13.22
C ILE A 198 -22.47 -4.54 -13.58
N LEU A 199 -22.80 -5.13 -14.76
CA LEU A 199 -24.14 -5.19 -15.34
C LEU A 199 -24.78 -6.56 -15.14
#